data_7caa7670734cf913e49eb215760bea8a
#
_entry.id   7caa7670734cf913e49eb215760bea8a
#
_cell.length_a   1.000
_cell.length_b   1.000
_cell.length_c   1.000
_cell.angle_alpha   90.00
_cell.angle_beta   90.00
_cell.angle_gamma   90.00
#
_symmetry.space_group_name_H-M   'P 1'
#
loop_
_entity.id
_entity.type
_entity.pdbx_description
1 polymer ?
#
loop_
_entity_poly.entity_id
_entity_poly.type
_entity_poly.pdbx_seq_one_letter_code
_entity_poly.pdbx_strand_id
1 'polypeptide(L)'
;MNWFLISGAILSFLGVILHGFIGGKMYGTNINKSDLEPLGKTLSMFSWQFHTIFLFITSCTLIYIASNPEFAIAAYPIIYINVLGAIYFFILGIGNKEFLKMPGAILMGSIALLAWLGI
;
A
#
# COMPACT_ATOMS: atom_id res chain seq x y z
N MET A 1 -18.53 -7.43 14.99
CA MET A 1 -17.56 -6.59 14.24
C MET A 1 -16.32 -7.41 13.98
N ASN A 2 -15.80 -7.36 12.76
CA ASN A 2 -14.65 -8.17 12.36
C ASN A 2 -13.33 -7.38 12.63
N TRP A 3 -12.68 -7.71 13.74
CA TRP A 3 -11.48 -7.00 14.19
C TRP A 3 -10.27 -7.18 13.26
N PHE A 4 -10.17 -8.29 12.53
CA PHE A 4 -9.09 -8.48 11.56
C PHE A 4 -9.24 -7.49 10.40
N LEU A 5 -10.43 -7.34 9.84
CA LEU A 5 -10.70 -6.38 8.78
C LEU A 5 -10.50 -4.93 9.25
N ILE A 6 -10.96 -4.60 10.47
CA ILE A 6 -10.75 -3.28 11.05
C ILE A 6 -9.26 -2.99 11.24
N SER A 7 -8.49 -3.96 11.77
CA SER A 7 -7.05 -3.79 11.93
C SER A 7 -6.33 -3.61 10.59
N GLY A 8 -6.71 -4.38 9.57
CA GLY A 8 -6.19 -4.21 8.21
C GLY A 8 -6.52 -2.84 7.63
N ALA A 9 -7.73 -2.35 7.87
CA ALA A 9 -8.15 -1.01 7.43
C ALA A 9 -7.35 0.10 8.12
N ILE A 10 -7.16 0.01 9.43
CA ILE A 10 -6.36 0.98 10.20
C ILE A 10 -4.91 0.97 9.69
N LEU A 11 -4.33 -0.21 9.52
CA LEU A 11 -2.97 -0.34 9.03
C LEU A 11 -2.81 0.27 7.62
N SER A 12 -3.79 0.02 6.73
CA SER A 12 -3.80 0.62 5.39
C SER A 12 -3.93 2.14 5.44
N PHE A 13 -4.77 2.67 6.34
CA PHE A 13 -4.92 4.11 6.52
C PHE A 13 -3.65 4.77 7.07
N LEU A 14 -2.98 4.14 8.02
CA LEU A 14 -1.66 4.59 8.47
C LEU A 14 -0.66 4.60 7.30
N GLY A 15 -0.74 3.62 6.41
CA GLY A 15 0.01 3.60 5.15
C GLY A 15 -0.27 4.82 4.27
N VAL A 16 -1.52 5.29 4.19
CA VAL A 16 -1.87 6.53 3.46
C VAL A 16 -1.08 7.72 4.03
N ILE A 17 -1.06 7.86 5.35
CA ILE A 17 -0.36 8.97 6.00
C ILE A 17 1.15 8.87 5.77
N LEU A 18 1.73 7.72 6.06
CA LEU A 18 3.18 7.52 5.99
C LEU A 18 3.69 7.55 4.53
N HIS A 19 3.01 6.85 3.63
CA HIS A 19 3.41 6.78 2.24
C HIS A 19 3.03 8.04 1.45
N GLY A 20 1.79 8.49 1.60
CA GLY A 20 1.25 9.59 0.79
C GLY A 20 1.79 10.96 1.21
N PHE A 21 1.71 11.29 2.50
CA PHE A 21 2.10 12.61 2.99
C PHE A 21 3.59 12.68 3.32
N ILE A 22 4.09 11.82 4.19
CA ILE A 22 5.49 11.86 4.63
C ILE A 22 6.40 11.36 3.51
N GLY A 23 6.16 10.16 3.01
CA GLY A 23 6.94 9.56 1.94
C GLY A 23 6.81 10.32 0.63
N GLY A 24 5.62 10.82 0.29
CA GLY A 24 5.37 11.61 -0.91
C GLY A 24 6.17 12.91 -0.94
N LYS A 25 6.32 13.58 0.21
CA LYS A 25 7.15 14.78 0.32
C LYS A 25 8.64 14.45 0.12
N MET A 26 9.12 13.39 0.77
CA MET A 26 10.53 12.97 0.66
C MET A 26 10.85 12.50 -0.77
N TYR A 27 10.01 11.64 -1.33
CA TYR A 27 10.16 11.13 -2.70
C TYR A 27 10.07 12.24 -3.74
N GLY A 28 9.10 13.13 -3.61
CA GLY A 28 8.92 14.27 -4.50
C GLY A 28 10.13 15.21 -4.50
N THR A 29 10.73 15.47 -3.35
CA THR A 29 11.97 16.25 -3.25
C THR A 29 13.10 15.58 -4.02
N ASN A 30 13.28 14.27 -3.89
CA ASN A 30 14.31 13.54 -4.60
C ASN A 30 14.07 13.52 -6.12
N ILE A 31 12.84 13.29 -6.55
CA ILE A 31 12.46 13.30 -7.96
C ILE A 31 12.68 14.69 -8.59
N ASN A 32 12.30 15.75 -7.89
CA ASN A 32 12.48 17.11 -8.41
C ASN A 32 13.96 17.49 -8.58
N LYS A 33 14.84 16.93 -7.75
CA LYS A 33 16.29 17.14 -7.85
C LYS A 33 16.99 16.19 -8.83
N SER A 34 16.27 15.19 -9.38
CA SER A 34 16.85 14.22 -10.32
C SER A 34 16.99 14.80 -11.73
N ASP A 35 17.78 14.12 -12.56
CA ASP A 35 18.00 14.47 -13.97
C ASP A 35 16.89 13.96 -14.90
N LEU A 36 15.78 13.46 -14.33
CA LEU A 36 14.63 13.04 -15.11
C LEU A 36 14.01 14.23 -15.86
N GLU A 37 13.59 13.99 -17.09
CA GLU A 37 12.80 14.95 -17.84
C GLU A 37 11.46 15.25 -17.14
N PRO A 38 10.80 16.39 -17.41
CA PRO A 38 9.56 16.80 -16.76
C PRO A 38 8.47 15.72 -16.78
N LEU A 39 8.30 15.04 -17.90
CA LEU A 39 7.33 13.93 -18.01
C LEU A 39 7.69 12.77 -17.06
N GLY A 40 8.96 12.40 -17.00
CA GLY A 40 9.45 11.34 -16.12
C GLY A 40 9.21 11.67 -14.64
N LYS A 41 9.43 12.93 -14.25
CA LYS A 41 9.14 13.41 -12.89
C LYS A 41 7.65 13.29 -12.55
N THR A 42 6.78 13.72 -13.46
CA THR A 42 5.33 13.67 -13.27
C THR A 42 4.84 12.22 -13.18
N LEU A 43 5.29 11.33 -14.06
CA LEU A 43 4.93 9.91 -14.04
C LEU A 43 5.42 9.21 -12.77
N SER A 44 6.60 9.55 -12.28
CA SER A 44 7.14 9.00 -11.03
C SER A 44 6.27 9.41 -9.84
N MET A 45 5.86 10.66 -9.74
CA MET A 45 4.97 11.14 -8.69
C MET A 45 3.57 10.54 -8.81
N PHE A 46 3.05 10.41 -10.02
CA PHE A 46 1.78 9.73 -10.25
C PHE A 46 1.81 8.30 -9.75
N SER A 47 2.84 7.53 -10.11
CA SER A 47 2.99 6.13 -9.67
C SER A 47 3.08 6.03 -8.15
N TRP A 48 3.83 6.93 -7.51
CA TRP A 48 3.93 6.97 -6.05
C TRP A 48 2.57 7.23 -5.40
N GLN A 49 1.88 8.27 -5.82
CA GLN A 49 0.59 8.65 -5.24
C GLN A 49 -0.55 7.72 -5.64
N PHE A 50 -0.43 7.00 -6.75
CA PHE A 50 -1.40 5.97 -7.11
C PHE A 50 -1.44 4.85 -6.07
N HIS A 51 -0.30 4.47 -5.52
CA HIS A 51 -0.27 3.52 -4.40
C HIS A 51 -0.93 4.08 -3.13
N THR A 52 -0.79 5.38 -2.87
CA THR A 52 -1.51 6.04 -1.77
C THR A 52 -3.03 5.96 -1.95
N ILE A 53 -3.52 6.21 -3.16
CA ILE A 53 -4.95 6.07 -3.51
C ILE A 53 -5.39 4.62 -3.28
N PHE A 54 -4.59 3.66 -3.71
CA PHE A 54 -4.87 2.24 -3.49
C PHE A 54 -4.99 1.89 -1.99
N LEU A 55 -4.08 2.39 -1.15
CA LEU A 55 -4.13 2.18 0.30
C LEU A 55 -5.41 2.79 0.90
N PHE A 56 -5.80 3.97 0.43
CA PHE A 56 -7.04 4.62 0.88
C PHE A 56 -8.28 3.79 0.52
N ILE A 57 -8.40 3.35 -0.73
CA ILE A 57 -9.50 2.49 -1.18
C ILE A 57 -9.51 1.17 -0.39
N THR A 58 -8.34 0.56 -0.17
CA THR A 58 -8.21 -0.64 0.65
C THR A 58 -8.79 -0.43 2.05
N SER A 59 -8.42 0.66 2.72
CA SER A 59 -8.94 0.98 4.04
C SER A 59 -10.47 1.11 4.05
N CYS A 60 -11.03 1.90 3.13
CA CYS A 60 -12.49 2.07 3.01
C CYS A 60 -13.21 0.75 2.74
N THR A 61 -12.67 -0.07 1.84
CA THR A 61 -13.27 -1.36 1.48
C THR A 61 -13.26 -2.33 2.66
N LEU A 62 -12.16 -2.44 3.40
CA LEU A 62 -12.06 -3.34 4.55
C LEU A 62 -13.00 -2.91 5.68
N ILE A 63 -13.17 -1.59 5.92
CA ILE A 63 -14.15 -1.09 6.88
C ILE A 63 -15.57 -1.45 6.43
N TYR A 64 -15.87 -1.27 5.15
CA TYR A 64 -17.20 -1.58 4.61
C TYR A 64 -17.53 -3.08 4.76
N ILE A 65 -16.60 -3.96 4.40
CA ILE A 65 -16.77 -5.41 4.52
C ILE A 65 -16.91 -5.83 6.00
N ALA A 66 -16.18 -5.19 6.92
CA ALA A 66 -16.27 -5.47 8.35
C ALA A 66 -17.69 -5.29 8.92
N SER A 67 -18.46 -4.39 8.31
CA SER A 67 -19.85 -4.12 8.66
C SER A 67 -20.86 -4.84 7.76
N ASN A 68 -20.43 -5.36 6.62
CA ASN A 68 -21.28 -5.99 5.60
C ASN A 68 -20.63 -7.29 5.11
N PRO A 69 -20.66 -8.37 5.91
CA PRO A 69 -19.93 -9.62 5.60
C PRO A 69 -20.34 -10.28 4.29
N GLU A 70 -21.53 -10.02 3.79
CA GLU A 70 -22.03 -10.50 2.50
C GLU A 70 -21.19 -10.03 1.31
N PHE A 71 -20.40 -8.96 1.49
CA PHE A 71 -19.49 -8.42 0.48
C PHE A 71 -18.04 -8.91 0.65
N ALA A 72 -17.78 -9.96 1.45
CA ALA A 72 -16.44 -10.49 1.70
C ALA A 72 -15.64 -10.78 0.41
N ILE A 73 -16.32 -11.13 -0.68
CA ILE A 73 -15.69 -11.36 -1.98
C ILE A 73 -14.88 -10.16 -2.48
N ALA A 74 -15.24 -8.95 -2.09
CA ALA A 74 -14.51 -7.75 -2.47
C ALA A 74 -13.13 -7.62 -1.80
N ALA A 75 -12.83 -8.45 -0.80
CA ALA A 75 -11.51 -8.50 -0.18
C ALA A 75 -10.47 -9.22 -1.04
N TYR A 76 -10.87 -10.15 -1.92
CA TYR A 76 -9.91 -10.94 -2.70
C TYR A 76 -8.99 -10.09 -3.59
N PRO A 77 -9.47 -9.13 -4.39
CA PRO A 77 -8.57 -8.26 -5.15
C PRO A 77 -7.57 -7.52 -4.26
N ILE A 78 -8.02 -7.06 -3.08
CA ILE A 78 -7.17 -6.37 -2.10
C ILE A 78 -6.07 -7.31 -1.60
N ILE A 79 -6.44 -8.54 -1.23
CA ILE A 79 -5.50 -9.56 -0.76
C ILE A 79 -4.45 -9.85 -1.84
N TYR A 80 -4.90 -10.14 -3.07
CA TYR A 80 -3.98 -10.49 -4.16
C TYR A 80 -3.04 -9.35 -4.54
N ILE A 81 -3.51 -8.11 -4.64
CA ILE A 81 -2.66 -6.97 -4.97
C ILE A 81 -1.62 -6.76 -3.85
N ASN A 82 -2.00 -6.88 -2.59
CA ASN A 82 -1.08 -6.72 -1.48
C ASN A 82 -0.06 -7.87 -1.40
N VAL A 83 -0.46 -9.12 -1.65
CA VAL A 83 0.47 -10.27 -1.72
C VAL A 83 1.46 -10.09 -2.86
N LEU A 84 0.97 -9.82 -4.07
CA LEU A 84 1.83 -9.63 -5.24
C LEU A 84 2.73 -8.42 -5.09
N GLY A 85 2.22 -7.34 -4.51
CA GLY A 85 3.00 -6.15 -4.20
C GLY A 85 4.12 -6.42 -3.19
N ALA A 86 3.84 -7.19 -2.13
CA ALA A 86 4.84 -7.59 -1.14
C ALA A 86 5.93 -8.47 -1.78
N ILE A 87 5.54 -9.43 -2.62
CA ILE A 87 6.48 -10.28 -3.35
C ILE A 87 7.35 -9.44 -4.29
N TYR A 88 6.75 -8.56 -5.07
CA TYR A 88 7.48 -7.70 -6.01
C TYR A 88 8.41 -6.74 -5.29
N PHE A 89 7.98 -6.16 -4.19
CA PHE A 89 8.83 -5.33 -3.33
C PHE A 89 10.05 -6.11 -2.85
N PHE A 90 9.85 -7.35 -2.42
CA PHE A 90 10.95 -8.22 -1.98
C PHE A 90 11.91 -8.56 -3.12
N ILE A 91 11.38 -8.85 -4.32
CA ILE A 91 12.21 -9.13 -5.53
C ILE A 91 13.08 -7.91 -5.87
N LEU A 92 12.50 -6.71 -5.87
CA LEU A 92 13.26 -5.47 -6.12
C LEU A 92 14.32 -5.22 -5.04
N GLY A 93 14.08 -5.70 -3.82
CA GLY A 93 15.01 -5.58 -2.71
C GLY A 93 16.21 -6.55 -2.78
N ILE A 94 16.18 -7.56 -3.64
CA ILE A 94 17.29 -8.48 -3.82
C ILE A 94 18.50 -7.69 -4.36
N GLY A 95 19.59 -7.66 -3.59
CA GLY A 95 20.76 -6.87 -3.93
C GLY A 95 20.67 -5.38 -3.59
N ASN A 96 19.57 -4.90 -3.05
CA ASN A 96 19.38 -3.52 -2.60
C ASN A 96 18.96 -3.46 -1.12
N LYS A 97 19.93 -3.48 -0.23
CA LYS A 97 19.68 -3.51 1.23
C LYS A 97 18.93 -2.27 1.73
N GLU A 98 19.17 -1.11 1.13
CA GLU A 98 18.47 0.12 1.53
C GLU A 98 16.99 0.05 1.19
N PHE A 99 16.64 -0.53 0.06
CA PHE A 99 15.25 -0.76 -0.32
C PHE A 99 14.54 -1.73 0.63
N LEU A 100 15.22 -2.80 1.05
CA LEU A 100 14.67 -3.77 2.01
C LEU A 100 14.43 -3.21 3.41
N LYS A 101 15.10 -2.11 3.78
CA LYS A 101 14.82 -1.41 5.05
C LYS A 101 13.49 -0.67 5.04
N MET A 102 12.93 -0.40 3.87
CA MET A 102 11.62 0.24 3.78
C MET A 102 10.50 -0.74 4.18
N PRO A 103 9.47 -0.30 4.88
CA PRO A 103 8.44 -1.19 5.44
C PRO A 103 7.39 -1.66 4.44
N GLY A 104 7.57 -1.41 3.15
CA GLY A 104 6.56 -1.68 2.12
C GLY A 104 6.10 -3.13 2.04
N ALA A 105 7.03 -4.10 2.01
CA ALA A 105 6.69 -5.52 1.96
C ALA A 105 5.97 -5.98 3.22
N ILE A 106 6.40 -5.52 4.39
CA ILE A 106 5.77 -5.85 5.68
C ILE A 106 4.38 -5.25 5.75
N LEU A 107 4.23 -3.99 5.36
CA LEU A 107 2.92 -3.31 5.33
C LEU A 107 1.93 -4.06 4.44
N MET A 108 2.29 -4.32 3.20
CA MET A 108 1.42 -4.99 2.24
C MET A 108 1.12 -6.43 2.66
N GLY A 109 2.12 -7.18 3.10
CA GLY A 109 1.94 -8.55 3.59
C GLY A 109 1.03 -8.62 4.82
N SER A 110 1.16 -7.67 5.74
CA SER A 110 0.31 -7.60 6.94
C SER A 110 -1.14 -7.24 6.60
N ILE A 111 -1.37 -6.30 5.68
CA ILE A 111 -2.72 -5.97 5.20
C ILE A 111 -3.37 -7.20 4.56
N ALA A 112 -2.64 -7.91 3.68
CA ALA A 112 -3.14 -9.11 3.03
C ALA A 112 -3.51 -10.20 4.06
N LEU A 113 -2.64 -10.45 5.03
CA LEU A 113 -2.88 -11.43 6.08
C LEU A 113 -4.11 -11.09 6.93
N LEU A 114 -4.22 -9.84 7.38
CA LEU A 114 -5.35 -9.39 8.18
C LEU A 114 -6.67 -9.47 7.39
N ALA A 115 -6.65 -9.08 6.12
CA ALA A 115 -7.82 -9.20 5.26
C ALA A 115 -8.21 -10.68 5.06
N TRP A 116 -7.23 -11.57 4.82
CA TRP A 116 -7.46 -13.02 4.69
C TRP A 116 -8.06 -13.64 5.95
N LEU A 117 -7.54 -13.29 7.12
CA LEU A 117 -8.05 -13.80 8.39
C LEU A 117 -9.45 -13.27 8.72
N GLY A 118 -9.85 -12.17 8.08
CA GLY A 118 -11.13 -11.52 8.32
C GLY A 118 -12.28 -11.99 7.41
N ILE A 119 -11.99 -12.81 6.41
CA ILE A 119 -13.03 -13.31 5.47
C ILE A 119 -13.25 -14.85 5.57
#